data_85b24c30207f26493211297afb0a4172
#
_entry.id   85b24c30207f26493211297afb0a4172
#
_cell.length_a   1.000
_cell.length_b   1.000
_cell.length_c   1.000
_cell.angle_alpha   90.00
_cell.angle_beta   90.00
_cell.angle_gamma   90.00
#
_symmetry.space_group_name_H-M   'P 1'
#
loop_
_entity.id
_entity.type
_entity.pdbx_description
1 polymer ?
#
loop_
_entity_poly.entity_id
_entity_poly.type
_entity_poly.pdbx_seq_one_letter_code
_entity_poly.pdbx_strand_id
1 'polypeptide(L)'
;ETGFLKQGKASCGVARQYTGSAGKITNCQIGVFAAYVSARGHAFIDRALYLPKIWTGDPARLAATHAPEPIAFATKPALAVQMIHRALAANVPFSWVTADAVYGVGDVEQALRRACKGYVLGVKSDHHFGSWSGKPPVAGKAQEIAQDLDPDAWSRLSAGEGTKGARLHDWAYCELADLDADEYDDTKSGVW
;
A
#
# COMPACT_ATOMS: atom_id res chain seq x y z
N GLU A 1 4.39 -0.40 -6.80
CA GLU A 1 4.30 -1.45 -7.85
C GLU A 1 4.67 -0.90 -9.24
N THR A 2 5.03 -1.80 -10.14
CA THR A 2 5.34 -1.42 -11.53
C THR A 2 4.78 -2.46 -12.48
N GLY A 3 4.14 -1.99 -13.56
CA GLY A 3 3.66 -2.84 -14.64
C GLY A 3 4.65 -2.87 -15.79
N PHE A 4 5.04 -4.08 -16.19
CA PHE A 4 5.90 -4.34 -17.35
C PHE A 4 5.03 -4.72 -18.54
N LEU A 5 4.99 -3.88 -19.56
CA LEU A 5 4.18 -4.11 -20.75
C LEU A 5 4.67 -5.37 -21.50
N LYS A 6 3.73 -6.18 -21.95
CA LYS A 6 4.00 -7.42 -22.69
C LYS A 6 3.12 -7.50 -23.93
N GLN A 7 3.66 -8.00 -25.01
CA GLN A 7 2.88 -8.27 -26.24
C GLN A 7 2.26 -9.67 -26.23
N GLY A 8 3.00 -10.65 -25.72
CA GLY A 8 2.56 -12.06 -25.65
C GLY A 8 1.69 -12.37 -24.43
N LYS A 9 1.15 -13.61 -24.40
CA LYS A 9 0.29 -14.12 -23.32
C LYS A 9 0.97 -15.23 -22.49
N ALA A 10 2.16 -15.67 -22.87
CA ALA A 10 2.83 -16.83 -22.28
C ALA A 10 3.66 -16.51 -21.02
N SER A 11 4.12 -15.26 -20.84
CA SER A 11 4.91 -14.91 -19.65
C SER A 11 4.10 -15.05 -18.39
N CYS A 12 4.67 -15.68 -17.35
CA CYS A 12 4.02 -15.91 -16.06
C CYS A 12 3.44 -14.61 -15.48
N GLY A 13 2.20 -14.63 -15.04
CA GLY A 13 1.52 -13.44 -14.44
C GLY A 13 1.00 -12.41 -15.45
N VAL A 14 1.22 -12.59 -16.76
CA VAL A 14 0.73 -11.65 -17.77
C VAL A 14 -0.80 -11.70 -17.88
N ALA A 15 -1.42 -10.54 -17.82
CA ALA A 15 -2.87 -10.36 -17.97
C ALA A 15 -3.19 -8.93 -18.37
N ARG A 16 -4.44 -8.69 -18.78
CA ARG A 16 -4.96 -7.33 -18.91
C ARG A 16 -5.21 -6.76 -17.52
N GLN A 17 -4.35 -5.84 -17.10
CA GLN A 17 -4.34 -5.22 -15.78
C GLN A 17 -4.08 -3.72 -15.91
N TYR A 18 -4.60 -2.95 -14.95
CA TYR A 18 -4.23 -1.54 -14.84
C TYR A 18 -2.76 -1.43 -14.45
N THR A 19 -2.04 -0.54 -15.09
CA THR A 19 -0.68 -0.17 -14.70
C THR A 19 -0.47 1.33 -14.81
N GLY A 20 0.05 1.93 -13.75
CA GLY A 20 0.36 3.35 -13.68
C GLY A 20 1.41 3.77 -14.72
N SER A 21 2.34 2.88 -15.10
CA SER A 21 3.34 3.16 -16.12
C SER A 21 2.75 3.41 -17.52
N ALA A 22 1.55 2.90 -17.79
CA ALA A 22 0.83 3.16 -19.04
C ALA A 22 -0.44 4.01 -18.84
N GLY A 23 -0.84 4.29 -17.60
CA GLY A 23 -2.06 5.04 -17.27
C GLY A 23 -3.36 4.36 -17.70
N LYS A 24 -3.34 3.07 -18.02
CA LYS A 24 -4.49 2.33 -18.56
C LYS A 24 -4.44 0.83 -18.29
N ILE A 25 -5.55 0.16 -18.52
CA ILE A 25 -5.61 -1.31 -18.54
C ILE A 25 -4.94 -1.81 -19.82
N THR A 26 -3.88 -2.59 -19.68
CA THR A 26 -3.14 -3.16 -20.80
C THR A 26 -2.58 -4.52 -20.44
N ASN A 27 -2.04 -5.23 -21.43
CA ASN A 27 -1.40 -6.53 -21.24
C ASN A 27 -0.04 -6.32 -20.58
N CYS A 28 0.10 -6.72 -19.33
CA CYS A 28 1.31 -6.49 -18.53
C CYS A 28 1.50 -7.55 -17.44
N GLN A 29 2.73 -7.65 -16.95
CA GLN A 29 3.07 -8.27 -15.67
C GLN A 29 3.19 -7.17 -14.61
N ILE A 30 2.78 -7.44 -13.38
CA ILE A 30 2.91 -6.46 -12.28
C ILE A 30 3.89 -7.02 -11.24
N GLY A 31 4.96 -6.25 -11.01
CA GLY A 31 5.87 -6.47 -9.90
C GLY A 31 5.50 -5.60 -8.70
N VAL A 32 5.45 -6.21 -7.52
CA VAL A 32 5.39 -5.50 -6.23
C VAL A 32 6.80 -5.45 -5.68
N PHE A 33 7.22 -4.30 -5.17
CA PHE A 33 8.58 -4.09 -4.71
C PHE A 33 8.57 -3.43 -3.34
N ALA A 34 9.50 -3.84 -2.48
CA ALA A 34 9.88 -3.11 -1.29
C ALA A 34 11.23 -2.42 -1.53
N ALA A 35 11.28 -1.12 -1.25
CA ALA A 35 12.49 -0.34 -1.31
C ALA A 35 12.85 0.17 0.09
N TYR A 36 14.10 0.02 0.48
CA TYR A 36 14.65 0.65 1.67
C TYR A 36 15.22 2.01 1.29
N VAL A 37 14.86 3.03 2.05
CA VAL A 37 15.29 4.41 1.82
C VAL A 37 15.94 4.94 3.09
N SER A 38 17.07 5.61 2.94
CA SER A 38 17.80 6.27 4.03
C SER A 38 18.41 7.58 3.56
N ALA A 39 19.00 8.34 4.47
CA ALA A 39 19.75 9.55 4.10
C ALA A 39 20.93 9.27 3.14
N ARG A 40 21.39 8.02 3.05
CA ARG A 40 22.52 7.61 2.20
C ARG A 40 22.10 7.11 0.82
N GLY A 41 20.80 6.96 0.56
CA GLY A 41 20.27 6.48 -0.70
C GLY A 41 19.14 5.47 -0.52
N HIS A 42 18.84 4.74 -1.60
CA HIS A 42 17.78 3.75 -1.62
C HIS A 42 18.20 2.49 -2.37
N ALA A 43 17.56 1.37 -2.03
CA ALA A 43 17.75 0.09 -2.70
C ALA A 43 16.48 -0.74 -2.65
N PHE A 44 16.23 -1.53 -3.69
CA PHE A 44 15.21 -2.58 -3.61
C PHE A 44 15.72 -3.70 -2.69
N ILE A 45 14.91 -4.05 -1.70
CA ILE A 45 15.24 -5.11 -0.73
C ILE A 45 14.38 -6.36 -0.91
N ASP A 46 13.23 -6.23 -1.59
CA ASP A 46 12.34 -7.36 -1.86
C ASP A 46 11.50 -7.14 -3.10
N ARG A 47 11.01 -8.22 -3.70
CA ARG A 47 10.13 -8.20 -4.85
C ARG A 47 9.22 -9.43 -4.90
N ALA A 48 8.03 -9.27 -5.48
CA ALA A 48 7.16 -10.37 -5.83
C ALA A 48 6.46 -10.09 -7.16
N LEU A 49 6.28 -11.14 -7.97
CA LEU A 49 5.41 -11.08 -9.13
C LEU A 49 3.97 -11.27 -8.67
N TYR A 50 3.10 -10.30 -8.98
CA TYR A 50 1.68 -10.46 -8.75
C TYR A 50 1.09 -11.43 -9.77
N LEU A 51 0.48 -12.49 -9.29
CA LEU A 51 -0.21 -13.49 -10.10
C LEU A 51 -1.72 -13.33 -9.99
N PRO A 52 -2.41 -12.83 -11.02
CA PRO A 52 -3.88 -12.80 -11.04
C PRO A 52 -4.49 -14.20 -10.89
N LYS A 53 -5.74 -14.26 -10.42
CA LYS A 53 -6.47 -15.53 -10.21
C LYS A 53 -6.53 -16.42 -11.45
N ILE A 54 -6.53 -15.84 -12.66
CA ILE A 54 -6.47 -16.60 -13.93
C ILE A 54 -5.15 -17.38 -14.13
N TRP A 55 -4.13 -17.08 -13.33
CA TRP A 55 -2.87 -17.81 -13.29
C TRP A 55 -2.87 -18.82 -12.15
N THR A 56 -3.20 -18.38 -10.93
CA THR A 56 -3.16 -19.25 -9.75
C THR A 56 -4.26 -20.32 -9.76
N GLY A 57 -5.33 -20.11 -10.53
CA GLY A 57 -6.38 -21.09 -10.78
C GLY A 57 -6.12 -22.05 -11.96
N ASP A 58 -4.96 -21.93 -12.63
CA ASP A 58 -4.59 -22.78 -13.77
C ASP A 58 -3.20 -23.39 -13.55
N PRO A 59 -3.11 -24.54 -12.85
CA PRO A 59 -1.84 -25.19 -12.55
C PRO A 59 -1.07 -25.60 -13.82
N ALA A 60 -1.76 -25.99 -14.87
CA ALA A 60 -1.12 -26.38 -16.13
C ALA A 60 -0.42 -25.19 -16.79
N ARG A 61 -1.05 -24.03 -16.73
CA ARG A 61 -0.48 -22.78 -17.23
C ARG A 61 0.74 -22.34 -16.41
N LEU A 62 0.71 -22.50 -15.09
CA LEU A 62 1.85 -22.23 -14.22
C LEU A 62 3.00 -23.17 -14.51
N ALA A 63 2.75 -24.48 -14.61
CA ALA A 63 3.75 -25.49 -14.94
C ALA A 63 4.43 -25.19 -16.28
N ALA A 64 3.67 -24.77 -17.31
CA ALA A 64 4.22 -24.41 -18.62
C ALA A 64 5.19 -23.21 -18.58
N THR A 65 5.17 -22.42 -17.51
CA THR A 65 6.11 -21.30 -17.31
C THR A 65 7.25 -21.63 -16.35
N HIS A 66 7.37 -22.89 -15.92
CA HIS A 66 8.34 -23.33 -14.91
C HIS A 66 8.25 -22.54 -13.59
N ALA A 67 7.05 -22.04 -13.28
CA ALA A 67 6.83 -21.37 -11.99
C ALA A 67 6.99 -22.38 -10.84
N PRO A 68 7.66 -22.02 -9.73
CA PRO A 68 7.81 -22.94 -8.60
C PRO A 68 6.44 -23.22 -7.97
N GLU A 69 6.19 -24.47 -7.60
CA GLU A 69 4.97 -24.89 -6.93
C GLU A 69 5.20 -25.08 -5.42
N PRO A 70 4.15 -24.93 -4.60
CA PRO A 70 2.81 -24.45 -4.93
C PRO A 70 2.71 -22.90 -4.85
N ILE A 71 1.94 -22.28 -5.75
CA ILE A 71 1.67 -20.84 -5.71
C ILE A 71 0.21 -20.61 -5.37
N ALA A 72 -0.04 -20.09 -4.17
CA ALA A 72 -1.36 -19.61 -3.77
C ALA A 72 -1.62 -18.19 -4.29
N PHE A 73 -2.89 -17.87 -4.52
CA PHE A 73 -3.27 -16.48 -4.82
C PHE A 73 -2.99 -15.57 -3.62
N ALA A 74 -2.32 -14.45 -3.90
CA ALA A 74 -2.16 -13.37 -2.93
C ALA A 74 -2.53 -12.03 -3.59
N THR A 75 -3.24 -11.18 -2.84
CA THR A 75 -3.48 -9.80 -3.26
C THR A 75 -2.18 -8.99 -3.20
N LYS A 76 -2.12 -7.84 -3.85
CA LYS A 76 -0.94 -6.96 -3.75
C LYS A 76 -0.67 -6.50 -2.30
N PRO A 77 -1.69 -6.10 -1.50
CA PRO A 77 -1.49 -5.86 -0.07
C PRO A 77 -0.95 -7.07 0.69
N ALA A 78 -1.47 -8.28 0.44
CA ALA A 78 -0.95 -9.49 1.07
C ALA A 78 0.53 -9.75 0.72
N LEU A 79 0.94 -9.48 -0.52
CA LEU A 79 2.35 -9.55 -0.90
C LEU A 79 3.20 -8.51 -0.16
N ALA A 80 2.66 -7.30 0.05
CA ALA A 80 3.35 -6.26 0.84
C ALA A 80 3.51 -6.69 2.31
N VAL A 81 2.47 -7.26 2.93
CA VAL A 81 2.54 -7.82 4.30
C VAL A 81 3.63 -8.89 4.40
N GLN A 82 3.69 -9.81 3.42
CA GLN A 82 4.75 -10.82 3.39
C GLN A 82 6.16 -10.19 3.29
N MET A 83 6.32 -9.11 2.51
CA MET A 83 7.60 -8.38 2.41
C MET A 83 7.96 -7.70 3.72
N ILE A 84 6.98 -7.06 4.39
CA ILE A 84 7.17 -6.46 5.72
C ILE A 84 7.65 -7.51 6.72
N HIS A 85 7.00 -8.67 6.77
CA HIS A 85 7.40 -9.77 7.67
C HIS A 85 8.81 -10.28 7.34
N ARG A 86 9.19 -10.42 6.06
CA ARG A 86 10.55 -10.82 5.68
C ARG A 86 11.59 -9.76 6.08
N ALA A 87 11.27 -8.48 5.90
CA ALA A 87 12.15 -7.39 6.31
C ALA A 87 12.36 -7.37 7.84
N LEU A 88 11.30 -7.59 8.61
CA LEU A 88 11.39 -7.71 10.08
C LEU A 88 12.23 -8.93 10.48
N ALA A 89 11.97 -10.10 9.90
CA ALA A 89 12.73 -11.32 10.18
C ALA A 89 14.21 -11.21 9.81
N ALA A 90 14.52 -10.44 8.77
CA ALA A 90 15.89 -10.12 8.36
C ALA A 90 16.54 -8.97 9.16
N ASN A 91 15.86 -8.44 10.19
CA ASN A 91 16.30 -7.31 10.99
C ASN A 91 16.69 -6.08 10.15
N VAL A 92 15.97 -5.80 9.08
CA VAL A 92 16.17 -4.56 8.32
C VAL A 92 15.84 -3.37 9.21
N PRO A 93 16.76 -2.39 9.35
CA PRO A 93 16.60 -1.31 10.32
C PRO A 93 15.70 -0.19 9.78
N PHE A 94 14.38 -0.41 9.72
CA PHE A 94 13.40 0.61 9.35
C PHE A 94 12.48 0.98 10.52
N SER A 95 12.05 2.23 10.55
CA SER A 95 11.10 2.74 11.54
C SER A 95 9.75 3.05 10.93
N TRP A 96 9.70 3.37 9.64
CA TRP A 96 8.51 3.82 8.92
C TRP A 96 8.31 3.04 7.63
N VAL A 97 7.05 2.85 7.25
CA VAL A 97 6.64 2.33 5.94
C VAL A 97 5.73 3.34 5.27
N THR A 98 5.99 3.62 4.00
CA THR A 98 5.11 4.45 3.18
C THR A 98 4.62 3.66 1.97
N ALA A 99 3.36 3.83 1.61
CA ALA A 99 2.79 3.18 0.43
C ALA A 99 1.60 3.97 -0.13
N ASP A 100 1.27 3.71 -1.40
CA ASP A 100 0.14 4.34 -2.07
C ASP A 100 -1.23 3.71 -1.68
N ALA A 101 -2.31 4.22 -2.28
CA ALA A 101 -3.68 3.83 -1.97
C ALA A 101 -4.06 2.38 -2.35
N VAL A 102 -3.19 1.63 -3.02
CA VAL A 102 -3.37 0.19 -3.23
C VAL A 102 -3.12 -0.57 -1.92
N TYR A 103 -2.24 -0.04 -1.08
CA TYR A 103 -1.79 -0.66 0.17
C TYR A 103 -2.38 -0.04 1.44
N GLY A 104 -3.13 1.06 1.31
CA GLY A 104 -3.86 1.68 2.41
C GLY A 104 -5.10 0.86 2.77
N VAL A 105 -4.90 -0.30 3.33
CA VAL A 105 -5.93 -1.27 3.75
C VAL A 105 -5.57 -1.86 5.10
N GLY A 106 -6.58 -2.27 5.87
CA GLY A 106 -6.44 -2.74 7.24
C GLY A 106 -5.38 -3.82 7.44
N ASP A 107 -5.23 -4.79 6.53
CA ASP A 107 -4.23 -5.86 6.66
C ASP A 107 -2.79 -5.32 6.74
N VAL A 108 -2.45 -4.31 5.94
CA VAL A 108 -1.11 -3.70 5.94
C VAL A 108 -0.91 -2.87 7.20
N GLU A 109 -1.91 -2.07 7.54
CA GLU A 109 -1.94 -1.26 8.74
C GLU A 109 -1.76 -2.11 10.00
N GLN A 110 -2.56 -3.15 10.15
CA GLN A 110 -2.50 -4.07 11.29
C GLN A 110 -1.14 -4.77 11.40
N ALA A 111 -0.55 -5.20 10.27
CA ALA A 111 0.78 -5.81 10.28
C ALA A 111 1.86 -4.84 10.80
N LEU A 112 1.76 -3.55 10.44
CA LEU A 112 2.70 -2.53 10.88
C LEU A 112 2.50 -2.16 12.36
N ARG A 113 1.26 -2.03 12.82
CA ARG A 113 0.92 -1.79 14.22
C ARG A 113 1.44 -2.89 15.13
N ARG A 114 1.17 -4.16 14.80
CA ARG A 114 1.69 -5.33 15.55
C ARG A 114 3.21 -5.36 15.60
N ALA A 115 3.88 -4.83 14.58
CA ALA A 115 5.33 -4.73 14.53
C ALA A 115 5.88 -3.45 15.19
N CYS A 116 5.04 -2.61 15.80
CA CYS A 116 5.40 -1.31 16.37
C CYS A 116 6.18 -0.43 15.37
N LYS A 117 5.72 -0.38 14.11
CA LYS A 117 6.30 0.45 13.04
C LYS A 117 5.36 1.58 12.68
N GLY A 118 5.92 2.78 12.53
CA GLY A 118 5.19 3.91 11.98
C GLY A 118 4.83 3.68 10.51
N TYR A 119 3.75 4.30 10.05
CA TYR A 119 3.35 4.21 8.65
C TYR A 119 2.71 5.49 8.14
N VAL A 120 2.83 5.70 6.82
CA VAL A 120 2.08 6.69 6.07
C VAL A 120 1.53 5.99 4.83
N LEU A 121 0.24 5.68 4.86
CA LEU A 121 -0.44 4.95 3.79
C LEU A 121 -1.41 5.88 3.07
N GLY A 122 -1.30 5.99 1.76
CA GLY A 122 -2.35 6.61 0.96
C GLY A 122 -3.63 5.80 1.08
N VAL A 123 -4.78 6.47 1.03
CA VAL A 123 -6.08 5.81 0.97
C VAL A 123 -6.88 6.30 -0.23
N LYS A 124 -7.88 5.54 -0.65
CA LYS A 124 -8.81 6.00 -1.68
C LYS A 124 -9.78 7.02 -1.10
N SER A 125 -10.35 7.86 -1.95
CA SER A 125 -11.34 8.87 -1.53
C SER A 125 -12.58 8.28 -0.87
N ASP A 126 -12.94 7.04 -1.21
CA ASP A 126 -14.07 6.29 -0.65
C ASP A 126 -13.69 5.42 0.56
N HIS A 127 -12.43 5.49 1.03
CA HIS A 127 -12.00 4.79 2.24
C HIS A 127 -12.76 5.31 3.45
N HIS A 128 -13.29 4.37 4.25
CA HIS A 128 -14.11 4.70 5.42
C HIS A 128 -13.26 4.61 6.70
N PHE A 129 -13.27 5.70 7.46
CA PHE A 129 -12.70 5.75 8.80
C PHE A 129 -13.81 5.55 9.82
N GLY A 130 -13.62 4.59 10.72
CA GLY A 130 -14.53 4.33 11.84
C GLY A 130 -14.26 5.22 13.02
N SER A 131 -15.22 5.29 13.95
CA SER A 131 -15.08 5.97 15.24
C SER A 131 -15.50 5.02 16.35
N TRP A 132 -14.67 4.89 17.36
CA TRP A 132 -14.85 3.91 18.45
C TRP A 132 -14.99 4.52 19.83
N SER A 133 -14.40 5.65 20.10
CA SER A 133 -14.44 6.24 21.42
C SER A 133 -15.30 7.49 21.40
N GLY A 134 -16.06 7.76 22.42
CA GLY A 134 -16.95 8.91 22.55
C GLY A 134 -16.31 10.32 22.42
N LYS A 135 -15.12 10.42 21.82
CA LYS A 135 -14.59 11.68 21.29
C LYS A 135 -15.45 12.10 20.09
N PRO A 136 -15.68 13.41 19.85
CA PRO A 136 -16.38 13.86 18.65
C PRO A 136 -15.62 13.32 17.43
N PRO A 137 -16.22 12.38 16.68
CA PRO A 137 -15.45 11.59 15.76
C PRO A 137 -15.34 12.28 14.42
N VAL A 138 -14.14 12.37 13.91
CA VAL A 138 -13.97 12.47 12.48
C VAL A 138 -14.11 11.04 11.94
N ALA A 139 -15.30 10.70 11.48
CA ALA A 139 -15.63 9.39 10.91
C ALA A 139 -16.38 9.59 9.61
N GLY A 140 -16.30 8.61 8.71
CA GLY A 140 -16.91 8.66 7.40
C GLY A 140 -15.91 8.41 6.29
N LYS A 141 -16.28 8.69 5.06
CA LYS A 141 -15.36 8.54 3.93
C LYS A 141 -14.31 9.64 3.91
N ALA A 142 -13.10 9.32 3.49
CA ALA A 142 -12.00 10.27 3.38
C ALA A 142 -12.39 11.56 2.64
N GLN A 143 -13.14 11.43 1.52
CA GLN A 143 -13.60 12.59 0.75
C GLN A 143 -14.63 13.44 1.50
N GLU A 144 -15.52 12.83 2.28
CA GLU A 144 -16.54 13.53 3.08
C GLU A 144 -15.85 14.30 4.20
N ILE A 145 -14.95 13.65 4.92
CA ILE A 145 -14.13 14.28 5.96
C ILE A 145 -13.37 15.49 5.39
N ALA A 146 -12.72 15.33 4.22
CA ALA A 146 -11.97 16.42 3.61
C ALA A 146 -12.87 17.60 3.16
N GLN A 147 -14.12 17.35 2.80
CA GLN A 147 -15.09 18.39 2.42
C GLN A 147 -15.64 19.14 3.62
N ASP A 148 -15.73 18.47 4.78
CA ASP A 148 -16.29 19.04 6.02
C ASP A 148 -15.25 19.79 6.85
N LEU A 149 -13.96 19.71 6.50
CA LEU A 149 -12.91 20.49 7.17
C LEU A 149 -13.06 21.97 6.88
N ASP A 150 -12.80 22.79 7.93
CA ASP A 150 -12.74 24.24 7.80
C ASP A 150 -11.76 24.63 6.71
N PRO A 151 -12.12 25.55 5.79
CA PRO A 151 -11.20 26.08 4.78
C PRO A 151 -9.86 26.58 5.36
N ASP A 152 -9.88 27.13 6.57
CA ASP A 152 -8.69 27.64 7.24
C ASP A 152 -7.78 26.53 7.80
N ALA A 153 -8.27 25.28 7.87
CA ALA A 153 -7.45 24.12 8.23
C ALA A 153 -6.47 23.71 7.12
N TRP A 154 -6.65 24.21 5.89
CA TRP A 154 -5.83 23.85 4.75
C TRP A 154 -4.64 24.78 4.58
N SER A 155 -3.47 24.20 4.38
CA SER A 155 -2.22 24.91 4.12
C SER A 155 -1.58 24.42 2.84
N ARG A 156 -1.17 25.35 1.97
CA ARG A 156 -0.46 24.99 0.74
C ARG A 156 1.01 24.74 1.03
N LEU A 157 1.43 23.49 0.89
CA LEU A 157 2.80 23.05 1.17
C LEU A 157 3.41 22.35 -0.05
N SER A 158 4.74 22.44 -0.18
CA SER A 158 5.47 21.69 -1.20
C SER A 158 5.77 20.28 -0.72
N ALA A 159 5.41 19.29 -1.52
CA ALA A 159 5.87 17.92 -1.35
C ALA A 159 7.26 17.65 -1.99
N GLY A 160 8.07 18.69 -2.13
CA GLY A 160 9.40 18.68 -2.75
C GLY A 160 9.39 19.04 -4.23
N GLU A 161 10.57 19.07 -4.81
CA GLU A 161 10.75 19.37 -6.23
C GLU A 161 10.46 18.14 -7.10
N GLY A 162 9.77 18.38 -8.20
CA GLY A 162 9.56 17.39 -9.26
C GLY A 162 10.27 17.83 -10.55
N THR A 163 10.24 17.00 -11.58
CA THR A 163 10.82 17.33 -12.90
C THR A 163 10.15 18.53 -13.58
N LYS A 164 8.98 18.96 -13.10
CA LYS A 164 8.20 20.10 -13.61
C LYS A 164 8.11 21.25 -12.61
N GLY A 165 8.96 21.28 -11.59
CA GLY A 165 8.97 22.27 -10.51
C GLY A 165 8.37 21.76 -9.21
N ALA A 166 8.11 22.68 -8.27
CA ALA A 166 7.57 22.37 -6.95
C ALA A 166 6.22 21.66 -7.03
N ARG A 167 6.08 20.58 -6.28
CA ARG A 167 4.83 19.81 -6.15
C ARG A 167 3.99 20.39 -5.01
N LEU A 168 3.22 21.42 -5.35
CA LEU A 168 2.36 22.10 -4.39
C LEU A 168 1.04 21.35 -4.24
N HIS A 169 0.66 21.09 -2.99
CA HIS A 169 -0.61 20.50 -2.62
C HIS A 169 -1.19 21.24 -1.42
N ASP A 170 -2.51 21.20 -1.28
CA ASP A 170 -3.18 21.67 -0.08
C ASP A 170 -3.25 20.51 0.93
N TRP A 171 -2.85 20.79 2.16
CA TRP A 171 -2.74 19.84 3.25
C TRP A 171 -3.58 20.31 4.43
N ALA A 172 -4.31 19.40 5.02
CA ALA A 172 -4.96 19.59 6.30
C ALA A 172 -4.63 18.42 7.22
N TYR A 173 -4.51 18.70 8.50
CA TYR A 173 -4.37 17.67 9.52
C TYR A 173 -5.68 17.54 10.27
N CYS A 174 -6.16 16.32 10.44
CA CYS A 174 -7.25 16.01 11.34
C CYS A 174 -6.94 14.74 12.12
N GLU A 175 -7.25 14.74 13.39
CA GLU A 175 -7.14 13.55 14.23
C GLU A 175 -8.36 12.68 13.94
N LEU A 176 -8.10 11.47 13.48
CA LEU A 176 -9.14 10.46 13.28
C LEU A 176 -9.42 9.77 14.61
N ALA A 177 -10.64 9.25 14.76
CA ALA A 177 -10.97 8.50 15.94
C ALA A 177 -10.18 7.20 16.05
N ASP A 178 -10.11 6.69 17.25
CA ASP A 178 -9.23 5.60 17.68
C ASP A 178 -9.32 4.29 16.89
N LEU A 179 -8.36 3.44 17.19
CA LEU A 179 -8.20 2.07 16.72
C LEU A 179 -9.46 1.22 16.85
N ASP A 180 -9.55 0.21 16.01
CA ASP A 180 -10.55 -0.84 16.10
C ASP A 180 -10.52 -1.48 17.51
N ALA A 181 -11.68 -1.74 18.09
CA ALA A 181 -11.76 -2.26 19.47
C ALA A 181 -10.98 -3.58 19.65
N ASP A 182 -10.94 -4.41 18.59
CA ASP A 182 -10.19 -5.66 18.57
C ASP A 182 -8.67 -5.45 18.52
N GLU A 183 -8.21 -4.28 18.08
CA GLU A 183 -6.79 -3.91 18.07
C GLU A 183 -6.35 -3.23 19.37
N TYR A 184 -7.29 -2.70 20.13
CA TYR A 184 -7.00 -1.92 21.35
C TYR A 184 -6.42 -2.79 22.47
N ASP A 185 -6.81 -4.06 22.56
CA ASP A 185 -6.29 -4.98 23.57
C ASP A 185 -4.87 -5.48 23.27
N ASP A 186 -4.47 -5.51 22.01
CA ASP A 186 -3.14 -5.98 21.59
C ASP A 186 -2.08 -4.89 21.53
N THR A 187 -2.49 -3.62 21.49
CA THR A 187 -1.58 -2.48 21.34
C THR A 187 -1.74 -1.48 22.48
N LYS A 188 -1.14 -1.76 23.63
CA LYS A 188 -1.15 -0.87 24.81
C LYS A 188 -0.50 0.51 24.61
N SER A 189 -0.25 0.94 23.39
CA SER A 189 0.45 2.20 23.09
C SER A 189 -0.12 2.85 21.85
N GLY A 190 -1.39 3.12 21.84
CA GLY A 190 -2.00 3.47 20.59
C GLY A 190 -2.44 4.89 20.42
N VAL A 191 -1.68 5.89 20.57
CA VAL A 191 -1.95 7.18 19.94
C VAL A 191 -0.98 7.30 18.75
N TRP A 192 -1.54 7.29 17.55
CA TRP A 192 -0.80 7.51 16.31
C TRP A 192 -1.29 8.79 15.65
#